data_3e1353bb6f3765c8afd6e34493602aa8
#
_entry.id   3e1353bb6f3765c8afd6e34493602aa8
#
_cell.length_a   1.000
_cell.length_b   1.000
_cell.length_c   1.000
_cell.angle_alpha   90.00
_cell.angle_beta   90.00
_cell.angle_gamma   90.00
#
_symmetry.space_group_name_H-M   'P 1'
#
loop_
_entity.id
_entity.type
_entity.pdbx_description
1 polymer ?
#
loop_
_entity_poly.entity_id
_entity_poly.type
_entity_poly.pdbx_seq_one_letter_code
_entity_poly.pdbx_strand_id
1 'polypeptide(L)'
;MRLGRFDDAVKARRNSLRINGPSADREADLGESLLAEANGVVTAEAKAAFERALTHDPKHNKARFLLGVAAQQDGQPEKAAAIWRVMLKDIPPGSPWVGMVRQALAQVDPSSSPPGPTTADVAAANEMQPQDRNAMIRSMVERLAERLKQDGSDVDGWLRLVRAYTVLGDRDRALSALADARRALGQDADKLRRLDELSKELKLEG
;
A
#
# COMPACT_ATOMS: atom_id res chain seq x y z
N MET A 1 22.37 -1.10 -27.46
CA MET A 1 21.86 0.09 -28.17
C MET A 1 20.54 0.66 -27.58
N ARG A 2 20.30 0.61 -26.26
CA ARG A 2 19.12 1.26 -25.62
C ARG A 2 19.41 2.62 -24.96
N LEU A 3 20.66 2.91 -24.63
CA LEU A 3 21.08 4.10 -23.89
C LEU A 3 20.80 5.43 -24.63
N GLY A 4 20.98 5.49 -25.95
CA GLY A 4 20.74 6.73 -26.73
C GLY A 4 19.29 7.21 -26.76
N ARG A 5 18.31 6.34 -26.50
CA ARG A 5 16.88 6.70 -26.53
C ARG A 5 16.41 7.42 -25.27
N PHE A 6 17.05 7.18 -24.12
CA PHE A 6 16.70 7.86 -22.88
C PHE A 6 17.24 9.28 -22.83
N ASP A 7 18.48 9.50 -23.28
CA ASP A 7 19.07 10.84 -23.44
C ASP A 7 18.23 11.71 -24.40
N ASP A 8 17.76 11.17 -25.53
CA ASP A 8 16.88 11.89 -26.44
C ASP A 8 15.52 12.21 -25.79
N ALA A 9 14.98 11.33 -24.96
CA ALA A 9 13.76 11.59 -24.21
C ALA A 9 13.95 12.75 -23.21
N VAL A 10 15.05 12.75 -22.45
CA VAL A 10 15.39 13.85 -21.52
C VAL A 10 15.50 15.18 -22.27
N LYS A 11 16.22 15.21 -23.41
CA LYS A 11 16.32 16.41 -24.26
C LYS A 11 14.96 16.90 -24.75
N ALA A 12 14.09 15.99 -25.19
CA ALA A 12 12.75 16.32 -25.65
C ALA A 12 11.90 16.92 -24.50
N ARG A 13 11.98 16.35 -23.27
CA ARG A 13 11.27 16.88 -22.11
C ARG A 13 11.78 18.27 -21.68
N ARG A 14 13.09 18.49 -21.67
CA ARG A 14 13.67 19.81 -21.43
C ARG A 14 13.23 20.84 -22.49
N ASN A 15 13.19 20.46 -23.77
CA ASN A 15 12.67 21.31 -24.83
C ASN A 15 11.18 21.62 -24.64
N SER A 16 10.37 20.65 -24.25
CA SER A 16 8.95 20.85 -23.96
C SER A 16 8.74 21.87 -22.85
N LEU A 17 9.52 21.78 -21.75
CA LEU A 17 9.49 22.78 -20.68
C LEU A 17 9.88 24.17 -21.17
N ARG A 18 10.90 24.28 -22.02
CA ARG A 18 11.37 25.57 -22.56
C ARG A 18 10.32 26.24 -23.47
N ILE A 19 9.63 25.46 -24.30
CA ILE A 19 8.68 25.97 -25.30
C ILE A 19 7.31 26.24 -24.68
N ASN A 20 6.80 25.29 -23.87
CA ASN A 20 5.43 25.30 -23.37
C ASN A 20 5.33 25.79 -21.90
N GLY A 21 6.45 26.16 -21.28
CA GLY A 21 6.53 26.52 -19.89
C GLY A 21 6.40 25.34 -18.93
N PRO A 22 6.65 25.55 -17.63
CA PRO A 22 6.55 24.51 -16.59
C PRO A 22 5.10 24.16 -16.29
N SER A 23 4.86 22.89 -15.96
CA SER A 23 3.61 22.37 -15.38
C SER A 23 3.92 21.10 -14.59
N ALA A 24 3.00 20.68 -13.72
CA ALA A 24 3.18 19.48 -12.91
C ALA A 24 3.51 18.25 -13.75
N ASP A 25 2.73 18.01 -14.82
CA ASP A 25 2.94 16.87 -15.72
C ASP A 25 4.29 16.94 -16.44
N ARG A 26 4.67 18.10 -16.98
CA ARG A 26 5.93 18.25 -17.73
C ARG A 26 7.15 18.07 -16.84
N GLU A 27 7.11 18.60 -15.61
CA GLU A 27 8.20 18.41 -14.64
C GLU A 27 8.27 16.95 -14.18
N ALA A 28 7.12 16.31 -13.92
CA ALA A 28 7.08 14.91 -13.55
C ALA A 28 7.57 13.99 -14.69
N ASP A 29 7.23 14.30 -15.94
CA ASP A 29 7.70 13.57 -17.11
C ASP A 29 9.20 13.73 -17.35
N LEU A 30 9.78 14.91 -17.05
CA LEU A 30 11.22 15.10 -17.07
C LEU A 30 11.88 14.22 -16.01
N GLY A 31 11.37 14.25 -14.77
CA GLY A 31 11.87 13.41 -13.68
C GLY A 31 11.82 11.92 -14.01
N GLU A 32 10.74 11.45 -14.63
CA GLU A 32 10.60 10.06 -15.08
C GLU A 32 11.61 9.69 -16.19
N SER A 33 11.87 10.60 -17.12
CA SER A 33 12.87 10.38 -18.17
C SER A 33 14.29 10.31 -17.61
N LEU A 34 14.62 11.16 -16.62
CA LEU A 34 15.88 11.12 -15.89
C LEU A 34 16.05 9.83 -15.07
N LEU A 35 14.97 9.36 -14.43
CA LEU A 35 14.94 8.08 -13.73
C LEU A 35 15.22 6.91 -14.69
N ALA A 36 14.60 6.92 -15.87
CA ALA A 36 14.80 5.89 -16.88
C ALA A 36 16.25 5.91 -17.44
N GLU A 37 16.81 7.09 -17.68
CA GLU A 37 18.22 7.28 -18.08
C GLU A 37 19.19 6.73 -17.04
N ALA A 38 18.88 6.95 -15.75
CA ALA A 38 19.66 6.45 -14.60
C ALA A 38 19.33 4.99 -14.20
N ASN A 39 18.70 4.19 -15.09
CA ASN A 39 18.33 2.80 -14.85
C ASN A 39 17.53 2.56 -13.56
N GLY A 40 16.58 3.44 -13.26
CA GLY A 40 15.69 3.33 -12.09
C GLY A 40 16.23 3.98 -10.80
N VAL A 41 17.37 4.66 -10.88
CA VAL A 41 17.87 5.47 -9.76
C VAL A 41 17.27 6.87 -9.81
N VAL A 42 16.66 7.32 -8.73
CA VAL A 42 16.17 8.70 -8.60
C VAL A 42 17.35 9.63 -8.30
N THR A 43 17.92 10.22 -9.34
CA THR A 43 19.03 11.18 -9.22
C THR A 43 18.58 12.47 -8.54
N ALA A 44 19.54 13.29 -8.08
CA ALA A 44 19.23 14.61 -7.51
C ALA A 44 18.45 15.51 -8.51
N GLU A 45 18.74 15.41 -9.82
CA GLU A 45 18.03 16.17 -10.86
C GLU A 45 16.60 15.66 -11.03
N ALA A 46 16.38 14.33 -11.05
CA ALA A 46 15.05 13.75 -11.11
C ALA A 46 14.21 14.15 -9.89
N LYS A 47 14.80 14.09 -8.69
CA LYS A 47 14.16 14.53 -7.45
C LYS A 47 13.74 16.00 -7.52
N ALA A 48 14.63 16.89 -7.96
CA ALA A 48 14.33 18.30 -8.13
C ALA A 48 13.20 18.54 -9.15
N ALA A 49 13.11 17.75 -10.23
CA ALA A 49 12.02 17.83 -11.18
C ALA A 49 10.67 17.41 -10.55
N PHE A 50 10.64 16.34 -9.74
CA PHE A 50 9.43 15.93 -9.00
C PHE A 50 9.02 16.98 -7.95
N GLU A 51 9.98 17.59 -7.26
CA GLU A 51 9.71 18.69 -6.32
C GLU A 51 9.09 19.90 -7.03
N ARG A 52 9.60 20.29 -8.21
CA ARG A 52 8.98 21.35 -9.03
C ARG A 52 7.58 20.96 -9.52
N ALA A 53 7.36 19.70 -9.89
CA ALA A 53 6.02 19.22 -10.21
C ALA A 53 5.03 19.47 -9.06
N LEU A 54 5.45 19.23 -7.82
CA LEU A 54 4.61 19.45 -6.63
C LEU A 54 4.40 20.94 -6.29
N THR A 55 5.24 21.85 -6.79
CA THR A 55 4.96 23.30 -6.66
C THR A 55 3.79 23.73 -7.57
N HIS A 56 3.59 23.03 -8.69
CA HIS A 56 2.47 23.29 -9.60
C HIS A 56 1.20 22.51 -9.21
N ASP A 57 1.33 21.28 -8.77
CA ASP A 57 0.24 20.44 -8.23
C ASP A 57 0.73 19.63 -7.04
N PRO A 58 0.42 20.07 -5.80
CA PRO A 58 0.82 19.36 -4.59
C PRO A 58 0.26 17.93 -4.47
N LYS A 59 -0.77 17.60 -5.26
CA LYS A 59 -1.39 16.25 -5.28
C LYS A 59 -0.99 15.41 -6.48
N HIS A 60 -0.03 15.84 -7.28
CA HIS A 60 0.43 15.11 -8.46
C HIS A 60 0.96 13.70 -8.08
N ASN A 61 0.18 12.67 -8.43
CA ASN A 61 0.40 11.31 -7.95
C ASN A 61 1.77 10.74 -8.34
N LYS A 62 2.19 10.88 -9.61
CA LYS A 62 3.48 10.40 -10.11
C LYS A 62 4.65 11.02 -9.32
N ALA A 63 4.65 12.33 -9.14
CA ALA A 63 5.71 13.04 -8.44
C ALA A 63 5.80 12.63 -6.96
N ARG A 64 4.66 12.56 -6.26
CA ARG A 64 4.60 12.09 -4.86
C ARG A 64 5.10 10.67 -4.70
N PHE A 65 4.67 9.77 -5.58
CA PHE A 65 5.09 8.38 -5.55
C PHE A 65 6.60 8.24 -5.72
N LEU A 66 7.17 8.91 -6.75
CA LEU A 66 8.58 8.83 -7.07
C LEU A 66 9.49 9.57 -6.06
N LEU A 67 8.99 10.58 -5.35
CA LEU A 67 9.68 11.15 -4.19
C LEU A 67 9.71 10.18 -3.00
N GLY A 68 8.67 9.36 -2.82
CA GLY A 68 8.71 8.24 -1.88
C GLY A 68 9.77 7.21 -2.26
N VAL A 69 9.87 6.85 -3.55
CA VAL A 69 10.93 5.97 -4.06
C VAL A 69 12.32 6.58 -3.84
N ALA A 70 12.49 7.89 -4.08
CA ALA A 70 13.74 8.59 -3.79
C ALA A 70 14.13 8.45 -2.31
N ALA A 71 13.19 8.70 -1.40
CA ALA A 71 13.45 8.56 0.03
C ALA A 71 13.82 7.12 0.43
N GLN A 72 13.18 6.12 -0.17
CA GLN A 72 13.55 4.71 0.03
C GLN A 72 14.97 4.42 -0.46
N GLN A 73 15.36 4.89 -1.65
CA GLN A 73 16.70 4.72 -2.20
C GLN A 73 17.76 5.47 -1.39
N ASP A 74 17.41 6.61 -0.79
CA ASP A 74 18.26 7.38 0.12
C ASP A 74 18.41 6.72 1.52
N GLY A 75 17.84 5.53 1.74
CA GLY A 75 17.86 4.84 3.03
C GLY A 75 17.00 5.51 4.11
N GLN A 76 15.93 6.21 3.71
CA GLN A 76 14.98 6.90 4.59
C GLN A 76 13.59 6.24 4.52
N PRO A 77 13.44 4.97 4.95
CA PRO A 77 12.19 4.22 4.80
C PRO A 77 11.01 4.87 5.55
N GLU A 78 11.24 5.51 6.69
CA GLU A 78 10.19 6.20 7.45
C GLU A 78 9.62 7.39 6.68
N LYS A 79 10.49 8.13 5.97
CA LYS A 79 10.09 9.25 5.13
C LYS A 79 9.31 8.77 3.90
N ALA A 80 9.76 7.69 3.26
CA ALA A 80 9.03 7.06 2.17
C ALA A 80 7.63 6.63 2.62
N ALA A 81 7.54 5.95 3.77
CA ALA A 81 6.29 5.51 4.36
C ALA A 81 5.35 6.70 4.67
N ALA A 82 5.88 7.79 5.22
CA ALA A 82 5.11 8.99 5.51
C ALA A 82 4.48 9.60 4.24
N ILE A 83 5.27 9.72 3.15
CA ILE A 83 4.81 10.24 1.85
C ILE A 83 3.67 9.35 1.32
N TRP A 84 3.85 8.03 1.30
CA TRP A 84 2.88 7.10 0.74
C TRP A 84 1.61 6.95 1.60
N ARG A 85 1.70 7.05 2.94
CA ARG A 85 0.52 7.08 3.80
C ARG A 85 -0.34 8.32 3.56
N VAL A 86 0.29 9.49 3.42
CA VAL A 86 -0.44 10.73 3.08
C VAL A 86 -1.07 10.61 1.69
N MET A 87 -0.33 10.06 0.72
CA MET A 87 -0.85 9.83 -0.63
C MET A 87 -2.10 8.93 -0.63
N LEU A 88 -2.09 7.82 0.15
CA LEU A 88 -3.25 6.91 0.25
C LEU A 88 -4.51 7.56 0.84
N LYS A 89 -4.37 8.60 1.67
CA LYS A 89 -5.52 9.35 2.20
C LYS A 89 -6.16 10.26 1.15
N ASP A 90 -5.35 10.75 0.21
CA ASP A 90 -5.79 11.71 -0.81
C ASP A 90 -6.31 11.05 -2.08
N ILE A 91 -5.88 9.82 -2.38
CA ILE A 91 -6.24 9.12 -3.62
C ILE A 91 -7.62 8.48 -3.48
N PRO A 92 -8.53 8.64 -4.48
CA PRO A 92 -9.80 7.92 -4.50
C PRO A 92 -9.60 6.39 -4.43
N PRO A 93 -10.49 5.64 -3.73
CA PRO A 93 -10.33 4.20 -3.54
C PRO A 93 -10.21 3.36 -4.82
N GLY A 94 -10.78 3.81 -5.93
CA GLY A 94 -10.74 3.14 -7.24
C GLY A 94 -9.55 3.53 -8.12
N SER A 95 -8.65 4.38 -7.65
CA SER A 95 -7.49 4.83 -8.43
C SER A 95 -6.49 3.69 -8.67
N PRO A 96 -5.91 3.59 -9.89
CA PRO A 96 -4.86 2.62 -10.18
C PRO A 96 -3.60 2.81 -9.30
N TRP A 97 -3.41 4.00 -8.72
CA TRP A 97 -2.30 4.30 -7.82
C TRP A 97 -2.40 3.59 -6.46
N VAL A 98 -3.61 3.26 -5.99
CA VAL A 98 -3.81 2.67 -4.66
C VAL A 98 -3.04 1.36 -4.50
N GLY A 99 -3.10 0.47 -5.49
CA GLY A 99 -2.37 -0.81 -5.45
C GLY A 99 -0.86 -0.62 -5.40
N MET A 100 -0.33 0.24 -6.27
CA MET A 100 1.10 0.53 -6.37
C MET A 100 1.65 1.16 -5.07
N VAL A 101 0.94 2.15 -4.52
CA VAL A 101 1.36 2.83 -3.29
C VAL A 101 1.32 1.89 -2.09
N ARG A 102 0.29 1.03 -1.98
CA ARG A 102 0.21 0.02 -0.92
C ARG A 102 1.37 -0.99 -1.02
N GLN A 103 1.68 -1.45 -2.21
CA GLN A 103 2.80 -2.36 -2.43
C GLN A 103 4.14 -1.73 -2.03
N ALA A 104 4.39 -0.49 -2.43
CA ALA A 104 5.60 0.23 -2.06
C ALA A 104 5.68 0.48 -0.54
N LEU A 105 4.57 0.87 0.08
CA LEU A 105 4.50 1.08 1.52
C LEU A 105 4.79 -0.22 2.30
N ALA A 106 4.28 -1.36 1.84
CA ALA A 106 4.52 -2.65 2.47
C ALA A 106 5.99 -3.09 2.45
N GLN A 107 6.79 -2.59 1.51
CA GLN A 107 8.23 -2.88 1.43
C GLN A 107 9.05 -2.12 2.49
N VAL A 108 8.63 -0.92 2.86
CA VAL A 108 9.34 -0.06 3.82
C VAL A 108 8.73 -0.11 5.22
N ASP A 109 7.48 -0.49 5.31
CA ASP A 109 6.72 -0.64 6.55
C ASP A 109 5.86 -1.91 6.48
N PRO A 110 6.41 -3.03 6.94
CA PRO A 110 5.69 -4.31 6.95
C PRO A 110 4.39 -4.29 7.75
N SER A 111 4.24 -3.37 8.71
CA SER A 111 3.00 -3.18 9.47
C SER A 111 1.88 -2.57 8.63
N SER A 112 2.24 -1.92 7.52
CA SER A 112 1.32 -1.31 6.54
C SER A 112 0.96 -2.26 5.38
N SER A 113 1.40 -3.51 5.42
CA SER A 113 1.03 -4.52 4.41
C SER A 113 -0.49 -4.63 4.31
N PRO A 114 -1.05 -4.69 3.08
CA PRO A 114 -2.48 -4.91 2.94
C PRO A 114 -2.83 -6.19 3.69
N PRO A 115 -3.90 -6.15 4.49
CA PRO A 115 -4.35 -7.35 5.16
C PRO A 115 -5.03 -8.26 4.13
N GLY A 116 -4.28 -9.18 3.57
CA GLY A 116 -4.79 -10.17 2.62
C GLY A 116 -3.70 -10.68 1.66
N PRO A 117 -3.89 -11.86 1.07
CA PRO A 117 -2.99 -12.40 0.08
C PRO A 117 -2.90 -11.48 -1.14
N THR A 118 -1.70 -11.29 -1.66
CA THR A 118 -1.48 -10.63 -2.95
C THR A 118 -2.01 -11.50 -4.09
N THR A 119 -2.20 -10.92 -5.29
CA THR A 119 -2.56 -11.71 -6.48
C THR A 119 -1.54 -12.81 -6.79
N ALA A 120 -0.26 -12.60 -6.47
CA ALA A 120 0.79 -13.59 -6.58
C ALA A 120 0.63 -14.71 -5.54
N ASP A 121 0.28 -14.37 -4.29
CA ASP A 121 -0.01 -15.37 -3.25
C ASP A 121 -1.23 -16.22 -3.59
N VAL A 122 -2.25 -15.61 -4.19
CA VAL A 122 -3.46 -16.32 -4.66
C VAL A 122 -3.12 -17.26 -5.82
N ALA A 123 -2.30 -16.82 -6.77
CA ALA A 123 -1.85 -17.67 -7.88
C ALA A 123 -1.01 -18.85 -7.38
N ALA A 124 -0.04 -18.60 -6.51
CA ALA A 124 0.78 -19.65 -5.90
C ALA A 124 -0.06 -20.62 -5.07
N ALA A 125 -1.06 -20.13 -4.31
CA ALA A 125 -1.97 -20.97 -3.55
C ALA A 125 -2.87 -21.85 -4.43
N ASN A 126 -3.20 -21.42 -5.65
CA ASN A 126 -3.98 -22.23 -6.60
C ASN A 126 -3.20 -23.40 -7.17
N GLU A 127 -1.87 -23.30 -7.23
CA GLU A 127 -0.96 -24.38 -7.68
C GLU A 127 -0.59 -25.36 -6.56
N MET A 128 -0.88 -25.03 -5.29
CA MET A 128 -0.56 -25.86 -4.14
C MET A 128 -1.54 -27.03 -3.96
N GLN A 129 -1.06 -28.13 -3.37
CA GLN A 129 -1.91 -29.21 -2.86
C GLN A 129 -2.89 -28.66 -1.81
N PRO A 130 -4.13 -29.19 -1.71
CA PRO A 130 -5.14 -28.70 -0.77
C PRO A 130 -4.67 -28.62 0.69
N GLN A 131 -3.82 -29.56 1.12
CA GLN A 131 -3.27 -29.63 2.48
C GLN A 131 -2.28 -28.49 2.74
N ASP A 132 -1.39 -28.23 1.79
CA ASP A 132 -0.38 -27.15 1.89
C ASP A 132 -1.05 -25.77 1.82
N ARG A 133 -2.09 -25.63 1.00
CA ARG A 133 -2.91 -24.42 0.94
C ARG A 133 -3.58 -24.11 2.27
N ASN A 134 -4.17 -25.11 2.93
CA ASN A 134 -4.78 -24.94 4.24
C ASN A 134 -3.76 -24.56 5.31
N ALA A 135 -2.57 -25.15 5.29
CA ALA A 135 -1.48 -24.79 6.19
C ALA A 135 -1.01 -23.35 5.98
N MET A 136 -0.87 -22.93 4.72
CA MET A 136 -0.51 -21.55 4.36
C MET A 136 -1.58 -20.55 4.83
N ILE A 137 -2.87 -20.83 4.60
CA ILE A 137 -3.99 -19.97 5.05
C ILE A 137 -3.96 -19.83 6.58
N ARG A 138 -3.81 -20.92 7.31
CA ARG A 138 -3.72 -20.89 8.77
C ARG A 138 -2.56 -20.03 9.25
N SER A 139 -1.38 -20.17 8.65
CA SER A 139 -0.20 -19.35 8.97
C SER A 139 -0.44 -17.86 8.71
N MET A 140 -1.14 -17.50 7.63
CA MET A 140 -1.48 -16.09 7.34
C MET A 140 -2.48 -15.54 8.36
N VAL A 141 -3.48 -16.32 8.76
CA VAL A 141 -4.48 -15.94 9.77
C VAL A 141 -3.82 -15.75 11.14
N GLU A 142 -2.88 -16.62 11.51
CA GLU A 142 -2.13 -16.49 12.77
C GLU A 142 -1.25 -15.24 12.80
N ARG A 143 -0.56 -14.93 11.69
CA ARG A 143 0.21 -13.67 11.58
C ARG A 143 -0.67 -12.43 11.68
N LEU A 144 -1.86 -12.47 11.08
CA LEU A 144 -2.84 -11.39 11.24
C LEU A 144 -3.29 -11.23 12.69
N ALA A 145 -3.60 -12.33 13.36
CA ALA A 145 -4.00 -12.33 14.77
C ALA A 145 -2.90 -11.74 15.66
N GLU A 146 -1.63 -12.13 15.46
CA GLU A 146 -0.52 -11.62 16.24
C GLU A 146 -0.29 -10.12 16.03
N ARG A 147 -0.40 -9.63 14.78
CA ARG A 147 -0.31 -8.21 14.47
C ARG A 147 -1.41 -7.41 15.19
N LEU A 148 -2.65 -7.91 15.17
CA LEU A 148 -3.78 -7.23 15.80
C LEU A 148 -3.71 -7.20 17.33
N LYS A 149 -2.99 -8.13 17.94
CA LYS A 149 -2.67 -8.06 19.37
C LYS A 149 -1.67 -6.95 19.69
N GLN A 150 -0.76 -6.64 18.77
CA GLN A 150 0.23 -5.56 18.92
C GLN A 150 -0.36 -4.19 18.60
N ASP A 151 -1.17 -4.10 17.53
CA ASP A 151 -1.91 -2.91 17.12
C ASP A 151 -3.38 -3.24 16.88
N GLY A 152 -4.17 -3.11 17.94
CA GLY A 152 -5.60 -3.42 17.93
C GLY A 152 -6.50 -2.34 17.30
N SER A 153 -5.96 -1.26 16.79
CA SER A 153 -6.74 -0.13 16.23
C SER A 153 -7.38 -0.41 14.86
N ASP A 154 -6.91 -1.46 14.14
CA ASP A 154 -7.34 -1.84 12.80
C ASP A 154 -8.65 -2.64 12.83
N VAL A 155 -9.82 -1.94 12.78
CA VAL A 155 -11.13 -2.59 12.74
C VAL A 155 -11.29 -3.50 11.52
N ASP A 156 -10.78 -3.11 10.34
CA ASP A 156 -10.88 -3.93 9.14
C ASP A 156 -10.06 -5.22 9.25
N GLY A 157 -8.92 -5.16 9.94
CA GLY A 157 -8.12 -6.32 10.30
C GLY A 157 -8.89 -7.28 11.19
N TRP A 158 -9.56 -6.79 12.23
CA TRP A 158 -10.38 -7.61 13.11
C TRP A 158 -11.56 -8.27 12.39
N LEU A 159 -12.29 -7.52 11.54
CA LEU A 159 -13.38 -8.07 10.75
C LEU A 159 -12.92 -9.21 9.84
N ARG A 160 -11.74 -9.10 9.24
CA ARG A 160 -11.14 -10.16 8.40
C ARG A 160 -10.71 -11.36 9.21
N LEU A 161 -10.11 -11.14 10.37
CA LEU A 161 -9.67 -12.22 11.26
C LEU A 161 -10.85 -13.08 11.70
N VAL A 162 -11.95 -12.45 12.10
CA VAL A 162 -13.19 -13.15 12.51
C VAL A 162 -13.77 -13.96 11.36
N ARG A 163 -13.87 -13.35 10.15
CA ARG A 163 -14.33 -14.07 8.95
C ARG A 163 -13.43 -15.25 8.60
N ALA A 164 -12.09 -15.06 8.68
CA ALA A 164 -11.13 -16.09 8.36
C ALA A 164 -11.27 -17.31 9.30
N TYR A 165 -11.39 -17.10 10.61
CA TYR A 165 -11.63 -18.19 11.56
C TYR A 165 -12.98 -18.88 11.32
N THR A 166 -14.03 -18.13 10.97
CA THR A 166 -15.33 -18.70 10.63
C THR A 166 -15.26 -19.58 9.39
N VAL A 167 -14.56 -19.13 8.34
CA VAL A 167 -14.37 -19.92 7.11
C VAL A 167 -13.52 -21.17 7.37
N LEU A 168 -12.55 -21.09 8.27
CA LEU A 168 -11.74 -22.23 8.70
C LEU A 168 -12.51 -23.22 9.64
N GLY A 169 -13.76 -22.88 10.00
CA GLY A 169 -14.56 -23.69 10.93
C GLY A 169 -14.15 -23.55 12.40
N ASP A 170 -13.26 -22.63 12.73
CA ASP A 170 -12.73 -22.42 14.09
C ASP A 170 -13.57 -21.36 14.82
N ARG A 171 -14.76 -21.77 15.26
CA ARG A 171 -15.75 -20.90 15.92
C ARG A 171 -15.20 -20.30 17.22
N ASP A 172 -14.45 -21.07 17.99
CA ASP A 172 -13.91 -20.62 19.29
C ASP A 172 -12.90 -19.50 19.11
N ARG A 173 -12.02 -19.62 18.12
CA ARG A 173 -11.07 -18.55 17.77
C ARG A 173 -11.78 -17.33 17.17
N ALA A 174 -12.86 -17.50 16.40
CA ALA A 174 -13.64 -16.38 15.89
C ALA A 174 -14.29 -15.59 17.04
N LEU A 175 -14.87 -16.25 18.05
CA LEU A 175 -15.43 -15.62 19.24
C LEU A 175 -14.36 -14.92 20.09
N SER A 176 -13.20 -15.55 20.29
CA SER A 176 -12.08 -14.94 20.97
C SER A 176 -11.60 -13.67 20.26
N ALA A 177 -11.46 -13.71 18.93
CA ALA A 177 -11.07 -12.55 18.12
C ALA A 177 -12.08 -11.40 18.20
N LEU A 178 -13.40 -11.69 18.25
CA LEU A 178 -14.43 -10.69 18.50
C LEU A 178 -14.31 -10.03 19.87
N ALA A 179 -14.05 -10.81 20.93
CA ALA A 179 -13.86 -10.30 22.27
C ALA A 179 -12.61 -9.41 22.37
N ASP A 180 -11.51 -9.83 21.73
CA ASP A 180 -10.26 -9.09 21.69
C ASP A 180 -10.42 -7.78 20.90
N ALA A 181 -11.13 -7.82 19.76
CA ALA A 181 -11.45 -6.65 18.97
C ALA A 181 -12.26 -5.61 19.75
N ARG A 182 -13.32 -6.04 20.45
CA ARG A 182 -14.12 -5.14 21.30
C ARG A 182 -13.28 -4.47 22.38
N ARG A 183 -12.35 -5.21 22.97
CA ARG A 183 -11.44 -4.71 24.00
C ARG A 183 -10.42 -3.71 23.43
N ALA A 184 -9.84 -4.02 22.28
CA ALA A 184 -8.82 -3.21 21.64
C ALA A 184 -9.37 -1.91 21.01
N LEU A 185 -10.59 -1.94 20.47
CA LEU A 185 -11.26 -0.77 19.86
C LEU A 185 -11.92 0.14 20.90
N GLY A 186 -11.99 -0.28 22.15
CA GLY A 186 -12.46 0.55 23.27
C GLY A 186 -13.92 0.98 23.12
N GLN A 187 -14.17 2.31 23.18
CA GLN A 187 -15.52 2.87 23.12
C GLN A 187 -15.84 3.54 21.76
N ASP A 188 -15.10 3.24 20.70
CA ASP A 188 -15.39 3.76 19.36
C ASP A 188 -16.68 3.12 18.82
N ALA A 189 -17.79 3.85 18.98
CA ALA A 189 -19.13 3.36 18.67
C ALA A 189 -19.31 2.92 17.21
N ASP A 190 -18.65 3.61 16.26
CA ASP A 190 -18.75 3.27 14.84
C ASP A 190 -18.02 1.96 14.52
N LYS A 191 -16.83 1.75 15.11
CA LYS A 191 -16.07 0.51 14.94
C LYS A 191 -16.76 -0.67 15.62
N LEU A 192 -17.30 -0.46 16.82
CA LEU A 192 -18.04 -1.51 17.55
C LEU A 192 -19.30 -1.92 16.79
N ARG A 193 -20.06 -0.97 16.22
CA ARG A 193 -21.23 -1.28 15.39
C ARG A 193 -20.89 -2.19 14.21
N ARG A 194 -19.77 -1.94 13.52
CA ARG A 194 -19.31 -2.79 12.40
C ARG A 194 -18.97 -4.21 12.85
N LEU A 195 -18.40 -4.38 14.05
CA LEU A 195 -18.14 -5.69 14.65
C LEU A 195 -19.44 -6.41 15.00
N ASP A 196 -20.42 -5.71 15.56
CA ASP A 196 -21.70 -6.29 15.94
C ASP A 196 -22.52 -6.70 14.70
N GLU A 197 -22.49 -5.91 13.63
CA GLU A 197 -23.08 -6.27 12.34
C GLU A 197 -22.46 -7.56 11.78
N LEU A 198 -21.13 -7.70 11.82
CA LEU A 198 -20.46 -8.92 11.39
C LEU A 198 -20.80 -10.12 12.29
N SER A 199 -20.84 -9.90 13.62
CA SER A 199 -21.21 -10.96 14.59
C SER A 199 -22.58 -11.53 14.28
N LYS A 200 -23.58 -10.68 13.96
CA LYS A 200 -24.93 -11.08 13.54
C LYS A 200 -24.91 -11.81 12.21
N GLU A 201 -24.21 -11.26 11.20
CA GLU A 201 -24.07 -11.88 9.87
C GLU A 201 -23.55 -13.33 9.97
N LEU A 202 -22.53 -13.54 10.80
CA LEU A 202 -21.85 -14.84 10.98
C LEU A 202 -22.49 -15.73 12.05
N LYS A 203 -23.60 -15.30 12.68
CA LYS A 203 -24.28 -16.01 13.78
C LYS A 203 -23.33 -16.40 14.92
N LEU A 204 -22.44 -15.48 15.26
CA LEU A 204 -21.46 -15.63 16.35
C LEU A 204 -21.98 -15.03 17.67
N GLU A 205 -23.28 -14.68 17.74
CA GLU A 205 -23.92 -14.28 18.99
C GLU A 205 -24.12 -15.54 19.84
N GLY A 206 -23.52 -15.55 21.00
CA GLY A 206 -23.67 -16.56 22.05
C GLY A 206 -24.16 -15.91 23.32
#